data_255abebaa1ed47e9e200c35557f333a9
#
_entry.id   255abebaa1ed47e9e200c35557f333a9
#
_cell.length_a   1.000
_cell.length_b   1.000
_cell.length_c   1.000
_cell.angle_alpha   90.00
_cell.angle_beta   90.00
_cell.angle_gamma   90.00
#
_symmetry.space_group_name_H-M   'P 1'
#
loop_
_entity.id
_entity.type
_entity.pdbx_description
1 polymer ?
#
loop_
_entity_poly.entity_id
_entity_poly.type
_entity_poly.pdbx_seq_one_letter_code
_entity_poly.pdbx_strand_id
1 'polypeptide(L)'
;MLSKKDQELVAAARDAIRQRYRNDWQEVGAALRTRDGRIITGVNIDAYLGRMAVCAEAVAIGRSITETGNTGIETIVAVRHPKPDETDQSIAIVSPCGSCREIIYDYDANARVIVPNGNDAGVASIAELLPNKYSRGAGRW
;
A
#
# COMPACT_ATOMS: atom_id res chain seq x y z
N MET A 1 8.79 12.59 10.91
CA MET A 1 9.85 11.59 10.61
C MET A 1 9.32 10.19 10.90
N LEU A 2 9.65 9.25 10.04
CA LEU A 2 9.21 7.87 10.24
C LEU A 2 10.02 7.17 11.32
N SER A 3 9.36 6.30 12.08
CA SER A 3 10.02 5.41 13.01
C SER A 3 10.92 4.42 12.25
N LYS A 4 11.80 3.72 12.97
CA LYS A 4 12.64 2.69 12.37
C LYS A 4 11.79 1.57 11.75
N LYS A 5 10.72 1.15 12.44
CA LYS A 5 9.79 0.13 11.90
C LYS A 5 9.11 0.59 10.63
N ASP A 6 8.72 1.85 10.56
CA ASP A 6 8.10 2.42 9.36
C ASP A 6 9.10 2.50 8.20
N GLN A 7 10.36 2.86 8.49
CA GLN A 7 11.42 2.88 7.48
C GLN A 7 11.71 1.47 6.93
N GLU A 8 11.68 0.45 7.78
CA GLU A 8 11.82 -0.95 7.35
C GLU A 8 10.69 -1.36 6.41
N LEU A 9 9.48 -0.91 6.68
CA LEU A 9 8.33 -1.20 5.83
C LEU A 9 8.47 -0.52 4.47
N VAL A 10 8.89 0.74 4.45
CA VAL A 10 9.18 1.46 3.19
C VAL A 10 10.26 0.74 2.39
N ALA A 11 11.32 0.28 3.05
CA ALA A 11 12.40 -0.46 2.39
C ALA A 11 11.88 -1.76 1.77
N ALA A 12 10.99 -2.48 2.45
CA ALA A 12 10.39 -3.70 1.91
C ALA A 12 9.56 -3.43 0.64
N ALA A 13 8.78 -2.34 0.63
CA ALA A 13 8.01 -1.94 -0.55
C ALA A 13 8.94 -1.59 -1.72
N ARG A 14 10.00 -0.82 -1.45
CA ARG A 14 10.99 -0.46 -2.47
C ARG A 14 11.69 -1.67 -3.06
N ASP A 15 12.09 -2.62 -2.22
CA ASP A 15 12.74 -3.85 -2.68
C ASP A 15 11.79 -4.69 -3.53
N ALA A 16 10.53 -4.78 -3.17
CA ALA A 16 9.55 -5.53 -3.94
C ALA A 16 9.43 -5.01 -5.36
N ILE A 17 9.25 -3.69 -5.53
CA ILE A 17 9.11 -3.14 -6.88
C ILE A 17 10.45 -3.12 -7.63
N ARG A 18 11.55 -2.89 -6.93
CA ARG A 18 12.87 -2.91 -7.58
C ARG A 18 13.16 -4.26 -8.22
N GLN A 19 12.74 -5.35 -7.58
CA GLN A 19 12.93 -6.71 -8.11
C GLN A 19 11.99 -7.06 -9.25
N ARG A 20 10.84 -6.40 -9.34
CA ARG A 20 9.76 -6.76 -10.27
C ARG A 20 9.42 -5.65 -11.26
N TYR A 21 10.14 -4.55 -11.22
CA TYR A 21 9.86 -3.41 -12.08
C TYR A 21 9.84 -3.83 -13.55
N ARG A 22 8.81 -3.37 -14.23
CA ARG A 22 8.64 -3.56 -15.67
C ARG A 22 7.93 -2.34 -16.21
N ASN A 23 8.63 -1.56 -17.03
CA ASN A 23 8.12 -0.30 -17.54
C ASN A 23 6.75 -0.48 -18.20
N ASP A 24 5.82 0.40 -17.86
CA ASP A 24 4.41 0.39 -18.30
C ASP A 24 3.61 -0.84 -17.86
N TRP A 25 4.13 -1.62 -16.92
CA TRP A 25 3.43 -2.73 -16.27
C TRP A 25 3.53 -2.63 -14.75
N GLN A 26 4.55 -3.21 -14.15
CA GLN A 26 4.73 -3.18 -12.71
C GLN A 26 5.56 -1.97 -12.32
N GLU A 27 4.91 -0.95 -11.77
CA GLU A 27 5.56 0.31 -11.40
C GLU A 27 5.37 0.69 -9.94
N VAL A 28 4.49 0.01 -9.22
CA VAL A 28 4.18 0.33 -7.82
C VAL A 28 4.40 -0.90 -6.95
N GLY A 29 5.07 -0.69 -5.83
CA GLY A 29 5.24 -1.68 -4.80
C GLY A 29 4.53 -1.26 -3.52
N ALA A 30 4.05 -2.23 -2.77
CA ALA A 30 3.44 -1.98 -1.48
C ALA A 30 3.99 -2.97 -0.44
N ALA A 31 3.92 -2.57 0.80
CA ALA A 31 4.22 -3.43 1.93
C ALA A 31 3.24 -3.12 3.06
N LEU A 32 2.77 -4.15 3.72
CA LEU A 32 1.98 -4.01 4.94
C LEU A 32 2.62 -4.82 6.06
N ARG A 33 2.44 -4.34 7.28
CA ARG A 33 2.75 -5.09 8.48
C ARG A 33 1.44 -5.58 9.07
N THR A 34 1.33 -6.88 9.26
CA THR A 34 0.15 -7.47 9.89
C THR A 34 0.16 -7.16 11.39
N ARG A 35 -0.99 -7.35 12.06
CA ARG A 35 -1.09 -7.12 13.49
C ARG A 35 -0.18 -8.05 14.30
N ASP A 36 0.17 -9.21 13.76
CA ASP A 36 1.13 -10.13 14.40
C ASP A 36 2.59 -9.89 13.98
N GLY A 37 2.86 -8.81 13.24
CA GLY A 37 4.22 -8.34 12.97
C GLY A 37 4.87 -8.84 11.69
N ARG A 38 4.14 -9.56 10.82
CA ARG A 38 4.69 -10.02 9.55
C ARG A 38 4.65 -8.93 8.49
N ILE A 39 5.65 -8.90 7.63
CA ILE A 39 5.69 -7.98 6.49
C ILE A 39 5.28 -8.77 5.23
N ILE A 40 4.24 -8.28 4.56
CA ILE A 40 3.73 -8.84 3.31
C ILE A 40 3.85 -7.77 2.24
N THR A 41 4.42 -8.13 1.10
CA THR A 41 4.61 -7.20 -0.01
C THR A 41 3.72 -7.56 -1.20
N GLY A 42 3.54 -6.59 -2.08
CA GLY A 42 2.85 -6.81 -3.35
C GLY A 42 3.32 -5.80 -4.38
N VAL A 43 3.19 -6.16 -5.65
CA VAL A 43 3.38 -5.21 -6.75
C VAL A 43 2.07 -5.15 -7.52
N ASN A 44 1.82 -4.05 -8.22
CA ASN A 44 0.57 -3.88 -8.96
C ASN A 44 0.47 -4.89 -10.11
N ILE A 45 -0.77 -5.22 -10.47
CA ILE A 45 -1.09 -5.98 -11.68
C ILE A 45 -1.66 -4.97 -12.66
N ASP A 46 -1.00 -4.81 -13.80
CA ASP A 46 -1.56 -4.04 -14.90
C ASP A 46 -2.29 -4.97 -15.87
N ALA A 47 -3.14 -4.42 -16.69
CA ALA A 47 -3.94 -5.19 -17.65
C ALA A 47 -4.31 -4.30 -18.83
N TYR A 48 -4.49 -4.93 -20.00
CA TYR A 48 -4.98 -4.21 -21.18
C TYR A 48 -6.35 -3.58 -20.95
N LEU A 49 -7.21 -4.27 -20.18
CA LEU A 49 -8.48 -3.70 -19.72
C LEU A 49 -8.23 -3.03 -18.38
N GLY A 50 -8.28 -1.70 -18.34
CA GLY A 50 -7.93 -0.93 -17.15
C GLY A 50 -8.70 -1.31 -15.89
N ARG A 51 -9.97 -1.70 -16.01
CA ARG A 51 -10.78 -2.14 -14.86
C ARG A 51 -10.29 -3.44 -14.23
N MET A 52 -9.45 -4.20 -14.93
CA MET A 52 -8.86 -5.44 -14.41
C MET A 52 -7.54 -5.19 -13.69
N ALA A 53 -7.00 -3.98 -13.76
CA ALA A 53 -5.80 -3.61 -13.06
C ALA A 53 -6.04 -3.63 -11.54
N VAL A 54 -5.02 -4.07 -10.81
CA VAL A 54 -5.08 -4.19 -9.34
C VAL A 54 -3.91 -3.44 -8.73
N CYS A 55 -4.19 -2.55 -7.79
CA CYS A 55 -3.16 -1.79 -7.11
C CYS A 55 -2.28 -2.68 -6.23
N ALA A 56 -1.04 -2.28 -6.02
CA ALA A 56 -0.07 -3.03 -5.22
C ALA A 56 -0.56 -3.29 -3.80
N GLU A 57 -1.27 -2.33 -3.19
CA GLU A 57 -1.81 -2.48 -1.84
C GLU A 57 -2.83 -3.63 -1.79
N ALA A 58 -3.71 -3.70 -2.78
CA ALA A 58 -4.71 -4.77 -2.85
C ALA A 58 -4.05 -6.13 -3.05
N VAL A 59 -2.98 -6.20 -3.83
CA VAL A 59 -2.19 -7.44 -3.99
C VAL A 59 -1.57 -7.86 -2.67
N ALA A 60 -0.98 -6.92 -1.92
CA ALA A 60 -0.39 -7.23 -0.61
C ALA A 60 -1.46 -7.73 0.38
N ILE A 61 -2.63 -7.09 0.39
CA ILE A 61 -3.75 -7.52 1.24
C ILE A 61 -4.21 -8.93 0.85
N GLY A 62 -4.39 -9.18 -0.45
CA GLY A 62 -4.79 -10.50 -0.93
C GLY A 62 -3.79 -11.58 -0.58
N ARG A 63 -2.49 -11.29 -0.70
CA ARG A 63 -1.43 -12.21 -0.27
C ARG A 63 -1.48 -12.49 1.23
N SER A 64 -1.68 -11.45 2.03
CA SER A 64 -1.79 -11.60 3.48
C SER A 64 -2.92 -12.54 3.86
N ILE A 65 -4.09 -12.37 3.26
CA ILE A 65 -5.24 -13.23 3.50
C ILE A 65 -4.93 -14.68 3.07
N THR A 66 -4.42 -14.86 1.86
CA THR A 66 -4.20 -16.17 1.26
C THR A 66 -3.10 -16.96 1.98
N GLU A 67 -1.99 -16.30 2.29
CA GLU A 67 -0.80 -16.97 2.82
C GLU A 67 -0.84 -17.14 4.33
N THR A 68 -1.50 -16.22 5.04
CA THR A 68 -1.45 -16.21 6.51
C THR A 68 -2.82 -16.31 7.17
N GLY A 69 -3.90 -16.05 6.45
CA GLY A 69 -5.23 -15.92 7.04
C GLY A 69 -5.41 -14.65 7.87
N ASN A 70 -4.41 -13.79 7.94
CA ASN A 70 -4.45 -12.58 8.75
C ASN A 70 -4.91 -11.39 7.93
N THR A 71 -6.02 -10.78 8.33
CA THR A 71 -6.62 -9.62 7.65
C THR A 71 -6.30 -8.30 8.33
N GLY A 72 -5.63 -8.32 9.48
CA GLY A 72 -5.27 -7.09 10.20
C GLY A 72 -4.13 -6.36 9.51
N ILE A 73 -4.18 -5.03 9.54
CA ILE A 73 -3.17 -4.15 8.95
C ILE A 73 -2.74 -3.15 10.00
N GLU A 74 -1.55 -3.33 10.55
CA GLU A 74 -0.98 -2.34 11.48
C GLU A 74 -0.58 -1.09 10.71
N THR A 75 0.20 -1.25 9.63
CA THR A 75 0.72 -0.14 8.81
C THR A 75 0.84 -0.62 7.36
N ILE A 76 0.58 0.26 6.42
CA ILE A 76 0.73 -0.01 4.99
C ILE A 76 1.37 1.18 4.29
N VAL A 77 2.15 0.90 3.24
CA VAL A 77 2.80 1.92 2.41
C VAL A 77 2.83 1.46 0.96
N ALA A 78 2.76 2.41 0.05
CA ALA A 78 3.00 2.19 -1.37
C ALA A 78 4.11 3.11 -1.86
N VAL A 79 4.90 2.63 -2.81
CA VAL A 79 5.99 3.36 -3.44
C VAL A 79 5.89 3.22 -4.96
N ARG A 80 6.32 4.25 -5.67
CA ARG A 80 6.31 4.26 -7.14
C ARG A 80 7.75 4.24 -7.67
N HIS A 81 8.03 3.30 -8.55
CA HIS A 81 9.28 3.26 -9.29
C HIS A 81 9.19 4.23 -10.49
N PRO A 82 10.20 5.09 -10.70
CA PRO A 82 10.17 6.02 -11.82
C PRO A 82 10.34 5.30 -13.16
N LYS A 83 9.87 5.96 -14.22
CA LYS A 83 10.12 5.49 -15.59
C LYS A 83 11.58 5.78 -15.97
N PRO A 84 12.12 5.04 -16.96
CA PRO A 84 13.54 5.18 -17.34
C PRO A 84 13.95 6.59 -17.79
N ASP A 85 12.99 7.38 -18.33
CA ASP A 85 13.25 8.72 -18.85
C ASP A 85 13.05 9.83 -17.81
N GLU A 86 12.65 9.49 -16.59
CA GLU A 86 12.51 10.49 -15.53
C GLU A 86 13.89 10.87 -14.97
N THR A 87 14.07 12.15 -14.69
CA THR A 87 15.35 12.67 -14.18
C THR A 87 15.63 12.13 -12.76
N ASP A 88 14.62 12.17 -11.90
CA ASP A 88 14.71 11.64 -10.54
C ASP A 88 14.38 10.14 -10.56
N GLN A 89 15.37 9.32 -10.26
CA GLN A 89 15.22 7.86 -10.22
C GLN A 89 14.97 7.32 -8.82
N SER A 90 14.65 8.17 -7.86
CA SER A 90 14.25 7.70 -6.53
C SER A 90 12.88 7.02 -6.57
N ILE A 91 12.73 6.00 -5.74
CA ILE A 91 11.44 5.29 -5.58
C ILE A 91 10.68 5.99 -4.46
N ALA A 92 9.71 6.80 -4.85
CA ALA A 92 9.03 7.71 -3.94
C ALA A 92 7.82 7.06 -3.27
N ILE A 93 7.57 7.44 -2.03
CA ILE A 93 6.33 7.09 -1.34
C ILE A 93 5.17 7.81 -2.04
N VAL A 94 4.07 7.09 -2.27
CA VAL A 94 2.84 7.64 -2.86
C VAL A 94 1.67 7.37 -1.93
N SER A 95 0.67 8.23 -2.00
CA SER A 95 -0.58 8.04 -1.26
C SER A 95 -1.39 6.92 -1.90
N PRO A 96 -2.16 6.15 -1.12
CA PRO A 96 -3.07 5.17 -1.69
C PRO A 96 -4.18 5.84 -2.48
N CYS A 97 -4.56 5.23 -3.60
CA CYS A 97 -5.71 5.70 -4.39
C CYS A 97 -7.02 5.47 -3.61
N GLY A 98 -8.11 6.06 -4.11
CA GLY A 98 -9.41 5.93 -3.45
C GLY A 98 -9.86 4.49 -3.25
N SER A 99 -9.68 3.63 -4.26
CA SER A 99 -10.02 2.21 -4.16
C SER A 99 -9.23 1.51 -3.07
N CYS A 100 -7.94 1.82 -2.96
CA CYS A 100 -7.10 1.22 -1.91
C CYS A 100 -7.47 1.74 -0.53
N ARG A 101 -7.86 3.00 -0.40
CA ARG A 101 -8.36 3.53 0.88
C ARG A 101 -9.61 2.78 1.33
N GLU A 102 -10.50 2.46 0.40
CA GLU A 102 -11.70 1.66 0.69
C GLU A 102 -11.33 0.29 1.24
N ILE A 103 -10.49 -0.45 0.52
CA ILE A 103 -10.16 -1.82 0.91
C ILE A 103 -9.31 -1.87 2.20
N ILE A 104 -8.38 -0.95 2.37
CA ILE A 104 -7.59 -0.87 3.62
C ILE A 104 -8.51 -0.68 4.81
N TYR A 105 -9.45 0.27 4.70
CA TYR A 105 -10.40 0.55 5.78
C TYR A 105 -11.29 -0.66 6.09
N ASP A 106 -11.76 -1.35 5.05
CA ASP A 106 -12.62 -2.53 5.23
C ASP A 106 -11.92 -3.65 6.02
N TYR A 107 -10.62 -3.81 5.81
CA TYR A 107 -9.87 -4.87 6.49
C TYR A 107 -9.28 -4.44 7.83
N ASP A 108 -9.04 -3.15 8.03
CA ASP A 108 -8.59 -2.64 9.33
C ASP A 108 -8.90 -1.15 9.47
N ALA A 109 -9.96 -0.83 10.19
CA ALA A 109 -10.37 0.55 10.42
C ALA A 109 -9.35 1.36 11.24
N ASN A 110 -8.38 0.70 11.86
CA ASN A 110 -7.32 1.33 12.66
C ASN A 110 -5.96 1.30 11.96
N ALA A 111 -5.93 1.01 10.67
CA ALA A 111 -4.69 0.95 9.91
C ALA A 111 -4.00 2.31 9.88
N ARG A 112 -2.67 2.27 10.02
CA ARG A 112 -1.79 3.41 9.81
C ARG A 112 -1.33 3.38 8.35
N VAL A 113 -1.29 4.53 7.71
CA VAL A 113 -0.85 4.66 6.31
C VAL A 113 0.32 5.62 6.24
N ILE A 114 1.42 5.17 5.68
CA ILE A 114 2.57 6.05 5.43
C ILE A 114 2.28 6.82 4.15
N VAL A 115 2.33 8.13 4.22
CA VAL A 115 1.96 9.04 3.12
C VAL A 115 3.04 10.09 2.92
N PRO A 116 3.13 10.68 1.72
CA PRO A 116 3.99 11.85 1.51
C PRO A 116 3.54 13.01 2.41
N ASN A 117 4.51 13.76 2.91
CA ASN A 117 4.26 14.97 3.70
C ASN A 117 5.28 16.02 3.28
N GLY A 118 4.95 16.82 2.27
CA GLY A 118 5.90 17.72 1.65
C GLY A 118 7.07 16.96 1.04
N ASN A 119 8.29 17.31 1.44
CA ASN A 119 9.50 16.62 0.98
C ASN A 119 9.89 15.42 1.86
N ASP A 120 9.06 15.09 2.83
CA ASP A 120 9.29 14.00 3.78
C ASP A 120 8.09 13.04 3.75
N ALA A 121 8.03 12.14 4.70
CA ALA A 121 6.91 11.22 4.86
C ALA A 121 6.33 11.34 6.27
N GLY A 122 5.06 11.06 6.37
CA GLY A 122 4.35 11.05 7.64
C GLY A 122 3.42 9.84 7.71
N VAL A 123 2.68 9.76 8.80
CA VAL A 123 1.71 8.70 9.03
C VAL A 123 0.33 9.34 9.24
N ALA A 124 -0.65 8.83 8.52
CA ALA A 124 -2.05 9.19 8.72
C ALA A 124 -2.85 7.93 9.08
N SER A 125 -3.94 8.10 9.81
CA SER A 125 -4.87 6.99 9.99
C SER A 125 -5.69 6.80 8.73
N ILE A 126 -6.11 5.57 8.47
CA ILE A 126 -7.01 5.32 7.32
C ILE A 126 -8.33 6.09 7.47
N ALA A 127 -8.80 6.28 8.69
CA ALA A 127 -10.02 7.04 8.96
C ALA A 127 -9.88 8.51 8.55
N GLU A 128 -8.71 9.12 8.76
CA GLU A 128 -8.44 10.49 8.29
C GLU A 128 -8.41 10.59 6.77
N LEU A 129 -7.98 9.52 6.10
CA LEU A 129 -7.87 9.50 4.63
C LEU A 129 -9.18 9.19 3.93
N LEU A 130 -10.20 8.73 4.66
CA LEU A 130 -11.49 8.37 4.07
C LEU A 130 -12.63 8.65 5.06
N PRO A 131 -12.93 9.93 5.31
CA PRO A 131 -14.02 10.29 6.23
C PRO A 131 -15.39 9.90 5.68
N ASN A 132 -16.30 9.55 6.57
CA ASN A 132 -17.69 9.20 6.23
C ASN A 132 -17.78 8.05 5.20
N LYS A 133 -16.90 7.08 5.35
CA LYS A 133 -16.81 5.94 4.44
C LYS A 133 -18.12 5.14 4.41
N TYR A 134 -18.53 4.72 3.23
CA TYR A 134 -19.63 3.78 3.06
C TYR A 134 -19.34 2.45 3.75
N SER A 135 -20.33 1.90 4.44
CA SER A 135 -20.29 0.55 4.98
C SER A 135 -21.65 -0.13 4.77
N ARG A 136 -21.65 -1.46 4.86
CA ARG A 136 -22.90 -2.22 4.66
C ARG A 136 -23.88 -2.07 5.79
N GLY A 137 -23.49 -1.40 6.86
CA GLY A 137 -24.33 -1.15 8.00
C GLY A 137 -23.65 -1.54 9.30
N ALA A 138 -24.10 -0.89 10.39
CA ALA A 138 -23.51 -1.08 11.71
C ALA A 138 -23.60 -2.55 12.15
N GLY A 139 -22.50 -3.06 12.72
CA GLY A 139 -22.46 -4.39 13.30
C GLY A 139 -22.36 -5.54 12.31
N ARG A 140 -22.05 -5.25 11.06
CA ARG A 140 -21.92 -6.30 10.03
C ARG A 140 -20.49 -6.79 9.84
N TRP A 141 -19.56 -6.10 10.42
CA TRP A 141 -18.15 -6.42 10.26
C TRP A 141 -17.55 -6.86 11.57
#